data_c6a3a5e2aefdb7ac602374c1ccee85bc
#
_entry.id   c6a3a5e2aefdb7ac602374c1ccee85bc
#
_cell.length_a   1.000
_cell.length_b   1.000
_cell.length_c   1.000
_cell.angle_alpha   90.00
_cell.angle_beta   90.00
_cell.angle_gamma   90.00
#
_symmetry.space_group_name_H-M   'P 1'
#
loop_
_entity.id
_entity.type
_entity.pdbx_description
1 polymer ?
#
loop_
_entity_poly.entity_id
_entity_poly.type
_entity_poly.pdbx_seq_one_letter_code
_entity_poly.pdbx_strand_id
1 'polypeptide(L)'
;MNILYSQSHLSLNYKVVFSILFILNPTVASLLILFFLSGKSCKVNHVFLGMILSAYVSLINVTKVPVNDLESYLEYFSAAGDMSLYEYLFYWNKYKAGVESLKEPAYAVFSYFSYHILGGNQKAFVFLFSFLIYNLYFLSLYKVCRFLKLNTTQIVVSILFLFFSPVLFSYSVHLFRQILAGTILFYILVECFFYGKIKYWLIFMLPLIHSTTFLFIPMMFLFRFMNPYMNKKSIIIMLLFVIILSNYQSIASLLLTFISGKIVFFDFIL
;
A
#
# COMPACT_ATOMS: atom_id res chain seq x y z
N MET A 1 -1.64 5.30 43.78
CA MET A 1 -2.71 4.28 43.70
C MET A 1 -2.63 3.64 42.33
N ASN A 2 -1.85 2.55 42.24
CA ASN A 2 -1.64 1.82 40.95
C ASN A 2 -2.83 0.89 40.74
N ILE A 3 -3.78 1.31 39.92
CA ILE A 3 -4.83 0.41 39.44
C ILE A 3 -4.17 -0.44 38.36
N LEU A 4 -3.70 -1.61 38.76
CA LEU A 4 -3.34 -2.72 37.87
C LEU A 4 -4.62 -3.17 37.17
N TYR A 5 -4.94 -2.56 36.00
CA TYR A 5 -5.94 -3.13 35.10
C TYR A 5 -5.49 -4.52 34.67
N SER A 6 -6.08 -5.53 35.27
CA SER A 6 -5.97 -6.91 34.82
C SER A 6 -6.35 -6.96 33.33
N GLN A 7 -5.36 -7.24 32.49
CA GLN A 7 -5.55 -7.36 31.05
C GLN A 7 -6.17 -8.73 30.76
N SER A 8 -7.49 -8.79 30.68
CA SER A 8 -8.15 -10.01 30.19
C SER A 8 -7.82 -10.19 28.68
N HIS A 9 -6.88 -11.07 28.40
CA HIS A 9 -6.68 -11.53 27.03
C HIS A 9 -7.94 -12.31 26.59
N LEU A 10 -8.41 -12.07 25.35
CA LEU A 10 -9.39 -12.98 24.75
C LEU A 10 -8.86 -14.40 24.88
N SER A 11 -9.61 -15.28 25.53
CA SER A 11 -9.20 -16.68 25.67
C SER A 11 -9.02 -17.30 24.27
N LEU A 12 -8.18 -18.30 24.18
CA LEU A 12 -7.92 -19.03 22.93
C LEU A 12 -9.22 -19.49 22.27
N ASN A 13 -10.20 -19.90 23.07
CA ASN A 13 -11.52 -20.36 22.60
C ASN A 13 -12.28 -19.30 21.82
N TYR A 14 -12.28 -18.04 22.28
CA TYR A 14 -12.92 -16.96 21.53
C TYR A 14 -12.23 -16.66 20.20
N LYS A 15 -10.90 -16.74 20.15
CA LYS A 15 -10.16 -16.56 18.91
C LYS A 15 -10.51 -17.64 17.88
N VAL A 16 -10.60 -18.90 18.33
CA VAL A 16 -10.98 -20.03 17.48
C VAL A 16 -12.43 -19.86 16.97
N VAL A 17 -13.37 -19.58 17.88
CA VAL A 17 -14.78 -19.38 17.52
C VAL A 17 -14.93 -18.24 16.52
N PHE A 18 -14.29 -17.09 16.75
CA PHE A 18 -14.35 -15.96 15.80
C PHE A 18 -13.69 -16.28 14.47
N SER A 19 -12.60 -17.06 14.44
CA SER A 19 -11.98 -17.50 13.20
C SER A 19 -12.91 -18.42 12.40
N ILE A 20 -13.57 -19.37 13.06
CA ILE A 20 -14.55 -20.25 12.42
C ILE A 20 -15.75 -19.44 11.89
N LEU A 21 -16.34 -18.56 12.71
CA LEU A 21 -17.42 -17.68 12.30
C LEU A 21 -17.01 -16.79 11.13
N PHE A 22 -15.76 -16.33 11.11
CA PHE A 22 -15.24 -15.51 10.04
C PHE A 22 -15.12 -16.28 8.71
N ILE A 23 -14.73 -17.53 8.77
CA ILE A 23 -14.69 -18.43 7.60
C ILE A 23 -16.10 -18.68 7.07
N LEU A 24 -17.10 -18.87 7.97
CA LEU A 24 -18.48 -19.15 7.59
C LEU A 24 -19.21 -17.92 7.09
N ASN A 25 -19.11 -16.80 7.78
CA ASN A 25 -19.71 -15.52 7.40
C ASN A 25 -18.91 -14.34 7.96
N PRO A 26 -18.00 -13.79 7.17
CA PRO A 26 -17.09 -12.74 7.62
C PRO A 26 -17.81 -11.44 8.02
N THR A 27 -18.92 -11.11 7.39
CA THR A 27 -19.70 -9.90 7.72
C THR A 27 -20.32 -10.03 9.12
N VAL A 28 -20.98 -11.17 9.39
CA VAL A 28 -21.59 -11.45 10.71
C VAL A 28 -20.49 -11.53 11.77
N ALA A 29 -19.38 -12.21 11.49
CA ALA A 29 -18.24 -12.28 12.41
C ALA A 29 -17.68 -10.91 12.74
N SER A 30 -17.51 -10.03 11.75
CA SER A 30 -17.04 -8.65 11.95
C SER A 30 -17.99 -7.84 12.83
N LEU A 31 -19.29 -7.93 12.60
CA LEU A 31 -20.32 -7.28 13.42
C LEU A 31 -20.34 -7.82 14.85
N LEU A 32 -20.25 -9.14 15.03
CA LEU A 32 -20.18 -9.76 16.36
C LEU A 32 -18.92 -9.36 17.11
N ILE A 33 -17.78 -9.33 16.44
CA ILE A 33 -16.54 -8.82 17.02
C ILE A 33 -16.73 -7.38 17.49
N LEU A 34 -17.31 -6.52 16.67
CA LEU A 34 -17.61 -5.13 17.04
C LEU A 34 -18.53 -5.02 18.25
N PHE A 35 -19.62 -5.79 18.25
CA PHE A 35 -20.57 -5.82 19.35
C PHE A 35 -19.92 -6.31 20.66
N PHE A 36 -19.10 -7.34 20.56
CA PHE A 36 -18.37 -7.88 21.73
C PHE A 36 -17.33 -6.89 22.27
N LEU A 37 -16.75 -6.06 21.39
CA LEU A 37 -15.77 -5.05 21.73
C LEU A 37 -16.38 -3.79 22.34
N SER A 38 -17.60 -3.44 21.96
CA SER A 38 -18.30 -2.26 22.49
C SER A 38 -18.79 -2.47 23.94
N GLY A 39 -18.97 -3.71 24.37
CA GLY A 39 -19.59 -4.05 25.66
C GLY A 39 -18.67 -4.39 26.83
N LYS A 40 -17.36 -4.58 26.60
CA LYS A 40 -16.42 -4.96 27.64
C LYS A 40 -15.06 -4.32 27.44
N SER A 41 -14.36 -3.97 28.52
CA SER A 41 -12.94 -3.57 28.54
C SER A 41 -11.99 -4.72 28.12
N CYS A 42 -12.37 -5.48 27.09
CA CYS A 42 -11.54 -6.53 26.51
C CYS A 42 -10.43 -5.87 25.72
N LYS A 43 -9.18 -6.19 26.02
CA LYS A 43 -8.07 -5.87 25.12
C LYS A 43 -8.20 -6.70 23.87
N VAL A 44 -8.76 -6.07 22.85
CA VAL A 44 -8.73 -6.62 21.51
C VAL A 44 -7.30 -6.69 21.06
N ASN A 45 -6.91 -7.85 20.59
CA ASN A 45 -5.69 -7.92 19.81
C ASN A 45 -5.95 -7.27 18.46
N HIS A 46 -5.70 -5.93 18.39
CA HIS A 46 -5.91 -5.13 17.18
C HIS A 46 -5.15 -5.71 15.99
N VAL A 47 -3.99 -6.34 16.22
CA VAL A 47 -3.21 -6.99 15.15
C VAL A 47 -3.98 -8.18 14.57
N PHE A 48 -4.55 -9.01 15.43
CA PHE A 48 -5.38 -10.14 14.99
C PHE A 48 -6.61 -9.67 14.20
N LEU A 49 -7.29 -8.62 14.68
CA LEU A 49 -8.42 -8.02 13.97
C LEU A 49 -8.00 -7.51 12.58
N GLY A 50 -6.89 -6.78 12.50
CA GLY A 50 -6.38 -6.27 11.23
C GLY A 50 -6.03 -7.38 10.26
N MET A 51 -5.39 -8.45 10.72
CA MET A 51 -5.04 -9.61 9.86
C MET A 51 -6.30 -10.32 9.32
N ILE A 52 -7.31 -10.54 10.17
CA ILE A 52 -8.57 -11.18 9.75
C ILE A 52 -9.30 -10.31 8.71
N LEU A 53 -9.41 -9.00 8.96
CA LEU A 53 -10.05 -8.09 8.02
C LEU A 53 -9.27 -7.99 6.70
N SER A 54 -7.92 -8.00 6.76
CA SER A 54 -7.09 -8.07 5.55
C SER A 54 -7.37 -9.34 4.75
N ALA A 55 -7.44 -10.50 5.41
CA ALA A 55 -7.77 -11.76 4.76
C ALA A 55 -9.18 -11.73 4.14
N TYR A 56 -10.16 -11.18 4.86
CA TYR A 56 -11.52 -11.06 4.37
C TYR A 56 -11.63 -10.22 3.10
N VAL A 57 -11.11 -9.00 3.12
CA VAL A 57 -11.16 -8.12 1.93
C VAL A 57 -10.39 -8.74 0.78
N SER A 58 -9.28 -9.43 1.07
CA SER A 58 -8.50 -10.14 0.05
C SER A 58 -9.28 -11.29 -0.59
N LEU A 59 -10.07 -12.04 0.19
CA LEU A 59 -10.97 -13.07 -0.34
C LEU A 59 -12.06 -12.46 -1.25
N ILE A 60 -12.62 -11.31 -0.88
CA ILE A 60 -13.58 -10.60 -1.74
C ILE A 60 -12.88 -10.14 -3.03
N ASN A 61 -11.65 -9.63 -2.95
CA ASN A 61 -10.91 -9.20 -4.13
C ASN A 61 -10.66 -10.34 -5.13
N VAL A 62 -10.50 -11.58 -4.66
CA VAL A 62 -10.37 -12.78 -5.51
C VAL A 62 -11.60 -13.05 -6.36
N THR A 63 -12.77 -12.59 -5.93
CA THR A 63 -14.04 -12.79 -6.68
C THR A 63 -14.29 -11.74 -7.75
N LYS A 64 -13.46 -10.69 -7.83
CA LYS A 64 -13.58 -9.65 -8.85
C LYS A 64 -13.23 -10.20 -10.23
N VAL A 65 -14.01 -9.79 -11.21
CA VAL A 65 -13.74 -10.12 -12.61
C VAL A 65 -12.48 -9.35 -13.05
N PRO A 66 -11.50 -10.03 -13.66
CA PRO A 66 -10.33 -9.36 -14.22
C PRO A 66 -10.74 -8.44 -15.37
N VAL A 67 -10.50 -7.15 -15.20
CA VAL A 67 -10.71 -6.13 -16.24
C VAL A 67 -9.56 -5.12 -16.20
N ASN A 68 -9.25 -4.51 -17.32
CA ASN A 68 -8.24 -3.47 -17.45
C ASN A 68 -6.85 -3.90 -16.89
N ASP A 69 -6.34 -3.15 -15.94
CA ASP A 69 -5.00 -3.39 -15.38
C ASP A 69 -4.88 -4.73 -14.65
N LEU A 70 -5.96 -5.21 -14.00
CA LEU A 70 -5.93 -6.52 -13.33
C LEU A 70 -5.71 -7.64 -14.33
N GLU A 71 -6.38 -7.63 -15.48
CA GLU A 71 -6.19 -8.59 -16.55
C GLU A 71 -4.73 -8.60 -16.99
N SER A 72 -4.17 -7.44 -17.31
CA SER A 72 -2.76 -7.29 -17.67
C SER A 72 -1.79 -7.83 -16.60
N TYR A 73 -2.10 -7.63 -15.31
CA TYR A 73 -1.26 -8.17 -14.21
C TYR A 73 -1.33 -9.70 -14.14
N LEU A 74 -2.48 -10.29 -14.41
CA LEU A 74 -2.66 -11.73 -14.39
C LEU A 74 -2.03 -12.40 -15.62
N GLU A 75 -2.10 -11.77 -16.80
CA GLU A 75 -1.36 -12.21 -17.99
C GLU A 75 0.15 -12.18 -17.73
N TYR A 76 0.66 -11.08 -17.20
CA TYR A 76 2.06 -10.95 -16.82
C TYR A 76 2.47 -12.02 -15.80
N PHE A 77 1.69 -12.24 -14.76
CA PHE A 77 1.93 -13.27 -13.75
C PHE A 77 2.00 -14.66 -14.39
N SER A 78 1.08 -14.98 -15.29
CA SER A 78 1.03 -16.30 -15.97
C SER A 78 2.21 -16.54 -16.90
N ALA A 79 2.75 -15.50 -17.53
CA ALA A 79 3.92 -15.61 -18.41
C ALA A 79 5.19 -16.05 -17.67
N ALA A 80 5.23 -15.98 -16.34
CA ALA A 80 6.36 -16.45 -15.54
C ALA A 80 6.58 -17.97 -15.62
N GLY A 81 5.56 -18.75 -16.04
CA GLY A 81 5.66 -20.19 -16.16
C GLY A 81 6.56 -20.66 -17.30
N ASP A 82 6.64 -19.89 -18.36
CA ASP A 82 7.31 -20.27 -19.60
C ASP A 82 8.67 -19.54 -19.79
N MET A 83 9.09 -18.76 -18.81
CA MET A 83 10.26 -17.87 -18.93
C MET A 83 11.24 -18.07 -17.81
N SER A 84 12.53 -17.86 -18.09
CA SER A 84 13.55 -17.66 -17.07
C SER A 84 13.33 -16.32 -16.35
N LEU A 85 13.85 -16.17 -15.13
CA LEU A 85 13.76 -14.90 -14.41
C LEU A 85 14.33 -13.73 -15.23
N TYR A 86 15.42 -13.96 -15.95
CA TYR A 86 16.05 -12.93 -16.78
C TYR A 86 15.11 -12.47 -17.91
N GLU A 87 14.54 -13.39 -18.66
CA GLU A 87 13.59 -13.08 -19.73
C GLU A 87 12.35 -12.37 -19.17
N TYR A 88 11.83 -12.86 -18.05
CA TYR A 88 10.65 -12.29 -17.38
C TYR A 88 10.86 -10.85 -16.92
N LEU A 89 12.04 -10.47 -16.43
CA LEU A 89 12.36 -9.11 -16.03
C LEU A 89 12.19 -8.09 -17.16
N PHE A 90 12.45 -8.48 -18.40
CA PHE A 90 12.33 -7.63 -19.59
C PHE A 90 11.00 -7.78 -20.31
N TYR A 91 10.25 -8.85 -20.03
CA TYR A 91 9.04 -9.21 -20.75
C TYR A 91 7.98 -8.12 -20.75
N TRP A 92 7.72 -7.48 -19.62
CA TRP A 92 6.66 -6.47 -19.47
C TRP A 92 6.83 -5.29 -20.43
N ASN A 93 8.03 -4.77 -20.54
CA ASN A 93 8.30 -3.64 -21.42
C ASN A 93 8.40 -4.05 -22.89
N LYS A 94 8.93 -5.20 -23.17
CA LYS A 94 8.94 -5.76 -24.54
C LYS A 94 7.50 -5.98 -25.02
N TYR A 95 6.63 -6.50 -24.17
CA TYR A 95 5.23 -6.76 -24.48
C TYR A 95 4.42 -5.46 -24.67
N LYS A 96 4.56 -4.46 -23.79
CA LYS A 96 3.74 -3.23 -23.83
C LYS A 96 4.30 -2.10 -24.68
N ALA A 97 5.60 -1.95 -24.75
CA ALA A 97 6.25 -0.81 -25.40
C ALA A 97 7.20 -1.19 -26.54
N GLY A 98 7.39 -2.47 -26.83
CA GLY A 98 8.36 -2.94 -27.84
C GLY A 98 9.82 -2.63 -27.50
N VAL A 99 10.11 -2.19 -26.28
CA VAL A 99 11.43 -1.76 -25.83
C VAL A 99 11.96 -2.72 -24.76
N GLU A 100 13.12 -3.31 -25.00
CA GLU A 100 13.82 -4.08 -23.98
C GLU A 100 14.41 -3.15 -22.94
N SER A 101 13.67 -2.84 -21.89
CA SER A 101 14.13 -2.04 -20.76
C SER A 101 13.66 -2.64 -19.45
N LEU A 102 14.52 -2.57 -18.44
CA LEU A 102 14.19 -3.02 -17.09
C LEU A 102 13.30 -1.97 -16.42
N LYS A 103 12.04 -2.30 -16.17
CA LYS A 103 11.10 -1.42 -15.48
C LYS A 103 10.47 -2.14 -14.30
N GLU A 104 10.53 -1.49 -13.12
CA GLU A 104 9.89 -1.98 -11.91
C GLU A 104 10.33 -3.41 -11.50
N PRO A 105 11.67 -3.65 -11.41
CA PRO A 105 12.23 -5.00 -11.25
C PRO A 105 11.81 -5.68 -9.95
N ALA A 106 11.55 -4.95 -8.87
CA ALA A 106 11.12 -5.56 -7.62
C ALA A 106 9.71 -6.15 -7.73
N TYR A 107 8.82 -5.51 -8.49
CA TYR A 107 7.51 -6.08 -8.79
C TYR A 107 7.65 -7.35 -9.66
N ALA A 108 8.48 -7.31 -10.69
CA ALA A 108 8.72 -8.45 -11.57
C ALA A 108 9.28 -9.65 -10.78
N VAL A 109 10.31 -9.44 -9.95
CA VAL A 109 10.87 -10.48 -9.08
C VAL A 109 9.80 -11.04 -8.14
N PHE A 110 9.02 -10.19 -7.48
CA PHE A 110 7.95 -10.62 -6.60
C PHE A 110 6.90 -11.46 -7.35
N SER A 111 6.46 -11.03 -8.53
CA SER A 111 5.49 -11.73 -9.36
C SER A 111 6.01 -13.10 -9.81
N TYR A 112 7.27 -13.16 -10.28
CA TYR A 112 7.93 -14.39 -10.72
C TYR A 112 7.99 -15.44 -9.61
N PHE A 113 8.53 -15.08 -8.45
CA PHE A 113 8.60 -16.00 -7.32
C PHE A 113 7.21 -16.40 -6.80
N SER A 114 6.26 -15.47 -6.79
CA SER A 114 4.88 -15.77 -6.42
C SER A 114 4.26 -16.80 -7.36
N TYR A 115 4.54 -16.75 -8.67
CA TYR A 115 4.08 -17.77 -9.63
C TYR A 115 4.55 -19.16 -9.25
N HIS A 116 5.85 -19.33 -9.03
CA HIS A 116 6.42 -20.63 -8.69
C HIS A 116 5.98 -21.16 -7.32
N ILE A 117 5.85 -20.27 -6.32
CA ILE A 117 5.37 -20.65 -4.98
C ILE A 117 3.89 -21.03 -4.99
N LEU A 118 3.07 -20.32 -5.77
CA LEU A 118 1.62 -20.51 -5.81
C LEU A 118 1.18 -21.47 -6.92
N GLY A 119 2.13 -22.08 -7.65
CA GLY A 119 1.84 -23.02 -8.75
C GLY A 119 1.01 -22.39 -9.89
N GLY A 120 1.24 -21.11 -10.19
CA GLY A 120 0.52 -20.38 -11.25
C GLY A 120 -0.92 -19.99 -10.91
N ASN A 121 -1.36 -20.18 -9.67
CA ASN A 121 -2.74 -19.88 -9.26
C ASN A 121 -2.99 -18.36 -9.18
N GLN A 122 -3.64 -17.82 -10.20
CA GLN A 122 -3.97 -16.38 -10.28
C GLN A 122 -4.82 -15.89 -9.09
N LYS A 123 -5.78 -16.69 -8.62
CA LYS A 123 -6.63 -16.32 -7.47
C LYS A 123 -5.81 -16.20 -6.19
N ALA A 124 -4.89 -17.14 -5.97
CA ALA A 124 -3.96 -17.09 -4.85
C ALA A 124 -3.01 -15.88 -4.94
N PHE A 125 -2.59 -15.50 -6.14
CA PHE A 125 -1.78 -14.30 -6.36
C PHE A 125 -2.56 -13.01 -6.01
N VAL A 126 -3.81 -12.87 -6.49
CA VAL A 126 -4.68 -11.73 -6.13
C VAL A 126 -4.89 -11.66 -4.62
N PHE A 127 -5.15 -12.81 -3.98
CA PHE A 127 -5.26 -12.88 -2.53
C PHE A 127 -4.00 -12.40 -1.82
N LEU A 128 -2.85 -12.96 -2.17
CA LEU A 128 -1.57 -12.63 -1.56
C LEU A 128 -1.26 -11.13 -1.67
N PHE A 129 -1.44 -10.58 -2.86
CA PHE A 129 -1.14 -9.19 -3.14
C PHE A 129 -2.07 -8.24 -2.38
N SER A 130 -3.37 -8.49 -2.42
CA SER A 130 -4.36 -7.73 -1.65
C SER A 130 -4.09 -7.82 -0.15
N PHE A 131 -3.76 -9.01 0.35
CA PHE A 131 -3.45 -9.25 1.75
C PHE A 131 -2.24 -8.44 2.22
N LEU A 132 -1.18 -8.38 1.41
CA LEU A 132 0.00 -7.57 1.69
C LEU A 132 -0.33 -6.07 1.74
N ILE A 133 -1.09 -5.57 0.77
CA ILE A 133 -1.53 -4.17 0.72
C ILE A 133 -2.31 -3.80 1.99
N TYR A 134 -3.35 -4.56 2.31
CA TYR A 134 -4.19 -4.25 3.46
C TYR A 134 -3.46 -4.37 4.79
N ASN A 135 -2.56 -5.35 4.94
CA ASN A 135 -1.76 -5.47 6.15
C ASN A 135 -0.77 -4.31 6.33
N LEU A 136 -0.13 -3.85 5.25
CA LEU A 136 0.77 -2.71 5.31
C LEU A 136 0.03 -1.41 5.66
N TYR A 137 -1.17 -1.20 5.08
CA TYR A 137 -2.02 -0.08 5.45
C TYR A 137 -2.45 -0.15 6.91
N PHE A 138 -2.94 -1.32 7.33
CA PHE A 138 -3.33 -1.56 8.70
C PHE A 138 -2.18 -1.30 9.68
N LEU A 139 -0.99 -1.85 9.43
CA LEU A 139 0.17 -1.63 10.30
C LEU A 139 0.54 -0.15 10.41
N SER A 140 0.48 0.58 9.30
CA SER A 140 0.74 2.02 9.27
C SER A 140 -0.29 2.79 10.10
N LEU A 141 -1.57 2.55 9.86
CA LEU A 141 -2.66 3.17 10.59
C LEU A 141 -2.60 2.84 12.09
N TYR A 142 -2.37 1.57 12.43
CA TYR A 142 -2.25 1.14 13.82
C TYR A 142 -1.11 1.83 14.55
N LYS A 143 0.04 2.04 13.90
CA LYS A 143 1.15 2.83 14.44
C LYS A 143 0.74 4.27 14.73
N VAL A 144 0.03 4.93 13.82
CA VAL A 144 -0.52 6.29 14.03
C VAL A 144 -1.45 6.30 15.23
N CYS A 145 -2.40 5.38 15.30
CA CYS A 145 -3.34 5.27 16.43
C CYS A 145 -2.61 5.09 17.77
N ARG A 146 -1.56 4.28 17.79
CA ARG A 146 -0.74 4.05 18.99
C ARG A 146 0.03 5.29 19.39
N PHE A 147 0.61 6.00 18.45
CA PHE A 147 1.32 7.26 18.71
C PHE A 147 0.39 8.33 19.29
N LEU A 148 -0.81 8.46 18.72
CA LEU A 148 -1.84 9.38 19.17
C LEU A 148 -2.53 8.93 20.49
N LYS A 149 -2.15 7.78 21.04
CA LYS A 149 -2.72 7.20 22.27
C LYS A 149 -4.24 7.05 22.21
N LEU A 150 -4.78 6.71 21.04
CA LEU A 150 -6.22 6.50 20.84
C LEU A 150 -6.71 5.35 21.71
N ASN A 151 -7.95 5.45 22.19
CA ASN A 151 -8.61 4.38 22.94
C ASN A 151 -9.01 3.23 22.00
N THR A 152 -9.37 2.08 22.58
CA THR A 152 -9.71 0.86 21.85
C THR A 152 -10.83 1.08 20.82
N THR A 153 -11.88 1.82 21.19
CA THR A 153 -13.02 2.09 20.29
C THR A 153 -12.57 2.93 19.08
N GLN A 154 -11.79 3.97 19.31
CA GLN A 154 -11.25 4.82 18.24
C GLN A 154 -10.35 4.02 17.29
N ILE A 155 -9.49 3.14 17.83
CA ILE A 155 -8.63 2.26 17.02
C ILE A 155 -9.49 1.33 16.17
N VAL A 156 -10.49 0.67 16.75
CA VAL A 156 -11.39 -0.23 16.02
C VAL A 156 -12.15 0.50 14.92
N VAL A 157 -12.74 1.66 15.21
CA VAL A 157 -13.43 2.48 14.22
C VAL A 157 -12.48 2.88 13.08
N SER A 158 -11.26 3.29 13.39
CA SER A 158 -10.26 3.65 12.38
C SER A 158 -9.90 2.45 11.47
N ILE A 159 -9.74 1.26 12.06
CA ILE A 159 -9.48 0.03 11.32
C ILE A 159 -10.65 -0.29 10.39
N LEU A 160 -11.87 -0.22 10.88
CA LEU A 160 -13.05 -0.50 10.05
C LEU A 160 -13.20 0.50 8.92
N PHE A 161 -12.99 1.79 9.19
CA PHE A 161 -13.03 2.80 8.15
C PHE A 161 -12.00 2.53 7.05
N LEU A 162 -10.81 2.04 7.39
CA LEU A 162 -9.82 1.62 6.41
C LEU A 162 -10.32 0.46 5.55
N PHE A 163 -10.81 -0.61 6.18
CA PHE A 163 -11.18 -1.83 5.46
C PHE A 163 -12.46 -1.69 4.64
N PHE A 164 -13.37 -0.83 5.06
CA PHE A 164 -14.60 -0.53 4.31
C PHE A 164 -14.50 0.71 3.42
N SER A 165 -13.29 1.24 3.20
CA SER A 165 -13.07 2.34 2.25
C SER A 165 -13.34 1.86 0.82
N PRO A 166 -14.38 2.39 0.12
CA PRO A 166 -14.69 1.96 -1.25
C PRO A 166 -13.57 2.31 -2.23
N VAL A 167 -12.86 3.40 -1.98
CA VAL A 167 -11.74 3.86 -2.80
C VAL A 167 -10.58 2.88 -2.73
N LEU A 168 -10.13 2.52 -1.50
CA LEU A 168 -9.06 1.55 -1.33
C LEU A 168 -9.47 0.18 -1.88
N PHE A 169 -10.72 -0.23 -1.66
CA PHE A 169 -11.26 -1.48 -2.16
C PHE A 169 -11.24 -1.56 -3.68
N SER A 170 -11.66 -0.48 -4.36
CA SER A 170 -11.63 -0.43 -5.82
C SER A 170 -10.20 -0.51 -6.35
N TYR A 171 -9.31 0.35 -5.86
CA TYR A 171 -7.95 0.46 -6.41
C TYR A 171 -7.00 -0.66 -5.99
N SER A 172 -7.25 -1.34 -4.86
CA SER A 172 -6.37 -2.40 -4.35
C SER A 172 -6.20 -3.61 -5.28
N VAL A 173 -7.04 -3.73 -6.31
CA VAL A 173 -6.97 -4.79 -7.31
C VAL A 173 -6.59 -4.25 -8.69
N HIS A 174 -7.10 -3.08 -9.06
CA HIS A 174 -6.87 -2.52 -10.39
C HIS A 174 -5.51 -1.83 -10.53
N LEU A 175 -4.91 -1.38 -9.42
CA LEU A 175 -3.65 -0.62 -9.43
C LEU A 175 -2.59 -1.27 -8.53
N PHE A 176 -2.40 -2.58 -8.63
CA PHE A 176 -1.52 -3.37 -7.74
C PHE A 176 -0.20 -2.70 -7.41
N ARG A 177 0.62 -2.39 -8.41
CA ARG A 177 1.96 -1.84 -8.23
C ARG A 177 1.92 -0.47 -7.56
N GLN A 178 1.02 0.39 -8.02
CA GLN A 178 0.86 1.75 -7.54
C GLN A 178 0.38 1.77 -6.08
N ILE A 179 -0.62 0.94 -5.75
CA ILE A 179 -1.16 0.86 -4.39
C ILE A 179 -0.15 0.20 -3.44
N LEU A 180 0.57 -0.83 -3.87
CA LEU A 180 1.62 -1.43 -3.05
C LEU A 180 2.72 -0.39 -2.73
N ALA A 181 3.20 0.32 -3.74
CA ALA A 181 4.19 1.36 -3.55
C ALA A 181 3.65 2.50 -2.66
N GLY A 182 2.38 2.91 -2.85
CA GLY A 182 1.70 3.90 -2.00
C GLY A 182 1.57 3.46 -0.54
N THR A 183 1.29 2.18 -0.28
CA THR A 183 1.23 1.64 1.09
C THR A 183 2.58 1.59 1.77
N ILE A 184 3.63 1.21 1.04
CA ILE A 184 5.00 1.24 1.55
C ILE A 184 5.42 2.69 1.84
N LEU A 185 5.11 3.62 0.93
CA LEU A 185 5.37 5.04 1.14
C LEU A 185 4.64 5.56 2.39
N PHE A 186 3.36 5.22 2.55
CA PHE A 186 2.60 5.60 3.74
C PHE A 186 3.24 5.05 5.01
N TYR A 187 3.69 3.80 5.02
CA TYR A 187 4.43 3.23 6.13
C TYR A 187 5.72 3.99 6.44
N ILE A 188 6.50 4.36 5.42
CA ILE A 188 7.73 5.15 5.57
C ILE A 188 7.42 6.52 6.17
N LEU A 189 6.38 7.19 5.68
CA LEU A 189 5.94 8.49 6.20
C LEU A 189 5.55 8.40 7.67
N VAL A 190 4.81 7.37 8.06
CA VAL A 190 4.44 7.12 9.46
C VAL A 190 5.68 6.92 10.33
N GLU A 191 6.64 6.10 9.90
CA GLU A 191 7.90 5.89 10.64
C GLU A 191 8.70 7.18 10.77
N CYS A 192 8.77 7.97 9.70
CA CYS A 192 9.50 9.22 9.68
C CYS A 192 8.86 10.29 10.59
N PHE A 193 7.56 10.56 10.40
CA PHE A 193 6.88 11.66 11.08
C PHE A 193 6.56 11.39 12.54
N PHE A 194 6.12 10.18 12.85
CA PHE A 194 5.66 9.85 14.19
C PHE A 194 6.75 9.22 15.06
N TYR A 195 7.73 8.54 14.45
CA TYR A 195 8.75 7.81 15.19
C TYR A 195 10.18 8.32 14.95
N GLY A 196 10.36 9.31 14.07
CA GLY A 196 11.66 9.87 13.75
C GLY A 196 12.63 8.88 13.07
N LYS A 197 12.11 7.77 12.50
CA LYS A 197 12.90 6.69 11.91
C LYS A 197 12.82 6.74 10.40
N ILE A 198 13.96 6.89 9.73
CA ILE A 198 14.04 6.85 8.27
C ILE A 198 14.55 5.49 7.85
N LYS A 199 13.76 4.78 7.06
CA LYS A 199 14.10 3.47 6.50
C LYS A 199 14.57 3.63 5.06
N TYR A 200 15.81 4.08 4.87
CA TYR A 200 16.39 4.37 3.56
C TYR A 200 16.24 3.24 2.55
N TRP A 201 16.45 2.00 2.96
CA TRP A 201 16.34 0.85 2.06
C TRP A 201 14.93 0.71 1.46
N LEU A 202 13.86 0.99 2.24
CA LEU A 202 12.50 1.00 1.72
C LEU A 202 12.27 2.15 0.73
N ILE A 203 12.87 3.31 0.97
CA ILE A 203 12.77 4.46 0.06
C ILE A 203 13.37 4.11 -1.29
N PHE A 204 14.53 3.45 -1.33
CA PHE A 204 15.16 3.01 -2.58
C PHE A 204 14.43 1.84 -3.25
N MET A 205 13.68 1.03 -2.50
CA MET A 205 12.85 -0.04 -3.06
C MET A 205 11.59 0.48 -3.76
N LEU A 206 11.08 1.66 -3.40
CA LEU A 206 9.85 2.21 -3.97
C LEU A 206 9.89 2.35 -5.51
N PRO A 207 10.90 2.97 -6.13
CA PRO A 207 10.96 3.09 -7.60
C PRO A 207 11.12 1.74 -8.31
N LEU A 208 11.69 0.75 -7.62
CA LEU A 208 11.82 -0.61 -8.16
C LEU A 208 10.46 -1.34 -8.19
N ILE A 209 9.49 -0.91 -7.36
CA ILE A 209 8.12 -1.43 -7.36
C ILE A 209 7.25 -0.63 -8.32
N HIS A 210 7.38 0.71 -8.31
CA HIS A 210 6.61 1.58 -9.18
C HIS A 210 7.37 2.88 -9.48
N SER A 211 7.70 3.07 -10.76
CA SER A 211 8.63 4.10 -11.22
C SER A 211 8.24 5.53 -10.83
N THR A 212 6.94 5.87 -10.78
CA THR A 212 6.49 7.22 -10.40
C THR A 212 6.86 7.60 -8.96
N THR A 213 7.14 6.61 -8.10
CA THR A 213 7.55 6.87 -6.72
C THR A 213 8.97 7.44 -6.61
N PHE A 214 9.74 7.45 -7.70
CA PHE A 214 11.03 8.13 -7.75
C PHE A 214 10.93 9.61 -7.33
N LEU A 215 9.81 10.25 -7.64
CA LEU A 215 9.54 11.65 -7.28
C LEU A 215 9.45 11.87 -5.75
N PHE A 216 9.16 10.84 -4.96
CA PHE A 216 9.07 10.94 -3.51
C PHE A 216 10.44 10.86 -2.81
N ILE A 217 11.49 10.39 -3.49
CA ILE A 217 12.83 10.28 -2.90
C ILE A 217 13.38 11.66 -2.48
N PRO A 218 13.43 12.68 -3.35
CA PRO A 218 13.86 14.02 -2.95
C PRO A 218 13.01 14.60 -1.82
N MET A 219 11.70 14.38 -1.87
CA MET A 219 10.77 14.81 -0.85
C MET A 219 11.13 14.22 0.53
N MET A 220 11.45 12.93 0.62
CA MET A 220 11.82 12.27 1.88
C MET A 220 13.13 12.82 2.45
N PHE A 221 14.09 13.20 1.59
CA PHE A 221 15.31 13.87 2.02
C PHE A 221 15.05 15.29 2.52
N LEU A 222 14.18 16.04 1.85
CA LEU A 222 13.78 17.37 2.28
C LEU A 222 13.12 17.34 3.66
N PHE A 223 12.26 16.38 3.94
CA PHE A 223 11.62 16.22 5.25
C PHE A 223 12.63 16.00 6.39
N ARG A 224 13.79 15.44 6.13
CA ARG A 224 14.84 15.30 7.15
C ARG A 224 15.37 16.65 7.64
N PHE A 225 15.43 17.65 6.77
CA PHE A 225 15.89 18.99 7.11
C PHE A 225 14.80 19.88 7.72
N MET A 226 13.54 19.43 7.62
CA MET A 226 12.42 20.09 8.24
C MET A 226 12.28 19.58 9.67
N ASN A 227 12.47 20.49 10.66
CA ASN A 227 12.36 20.19 12.09
C ASN A 227 11.05 19.43 12.37
N PRO A 228 11.07 18.31 13.16
CA PRO A 228 9.89 17.48 13.43
C PRO A 228 8.70 18.22 14.07
N TYR A 229 8.97 19.39 14.65
CA TYR A 229 7.89 20.31 15.07
C TYR A 229 7.43 21.13 13.86
N MET A 230 6.49 20.57 13.09
CA MET A 230 5.92 21.21 11.92
C MET A 230 5.41 22.60 12.25
N ASN A 231 6.17 23.63 11.92
CA ASN A 231 5.68 24.99 11.94
C ASN A 231 4.75 25.24 10.72
N LYS A 232 3.99 26.33 10.74
CA LYS A 232 3.06 26.68 9.63
C LYS A 232 3.76 26.73 8.27
N LYS A 233 5.05 27.10 8.22
CA LYS A 233 5.85 27.13 6.97
C LYS A 233 6.08 25.73 6.41
N SER A 234 6.36 24.75 7.28
CA SER A 234 6.54 23.36 6.86
C SER A 234 5.27 22.76 6.25
N ILE A 235 4.11 23.08 6.84
CA ILE A 235 2.81 22.64 6.32
C ILE A 235 2.55 23.27 4.94
N ILE A 236 2.82 24.56 4.75
CA ILE A 236 2.64 25.25 3.47
C ILE A 236 3.56 24.63 2.40
N ILE A 237 4.83 24.38 2.72
CA ILE A 237 5.78 23.75 1.79
C ILE A 237 5.30 22.35 1.40
N MET A 238 4.80 21.56 2.37
CA MET A 238 4.25 20.24 2.09
C MET A 238 3.01 20.29 1.18
N LEU A 239 2.10 21.21 1.43
CA LEU A 239 0.90 21.42 0.58
C LEU A 239 1.29 21.86 -0.83
N LEU A 240 2.22 22.80 -0.96
CA LEU A 240 2.73 23.23 -2.28
C LEU A 240 3.38 22.05 -3.01
N PHE A 241 4.14 21.22 -2.32
CA PHE A 241 4.77 20.05 -2.92
C PHE A 241 3.75 19.00 -3.37
N VAL A 242 2.70 18.77 -2.59
CA VAL A 242 1.58 17.88 -2.99
C VAL A 242 0.87 18.43 -4.23
N ILE A 243 0.63 19.75 -4.31
CA ILE A 243 0.03 20.39 -5.48
C ILE A 243 0.92 20.25 -6.71
N ILE A 244 2.23 20.44 -6.58
CA ILE A 244 3.20 20.24 -7.65
C ILE A 244 3.20 18.79 -8.12
N LEU A 245 3.21 17.83 -7.20
CA LEU A 245 3.17 16.41 -7.54
C LEU A 245 1.86 15.98 -8.19
N SER A 246 0.72 16.49 -7.72
CA SER A 246 -0.59 16.17 -8.32
C SER A 246 -0.71 16.69 -9.75
N ASN A 247 0.05 17.72 -10.10
CA ASN A 247 0.06 18.34 -11.42
C ASN A 247 1.35 18.10 -12.22
N TYR A 248 2.18 17.09 -11.81
CA TYR A 248 3.51 16.91 -12.42
C TYR A 248 3.47 16.69 -13.93
N GLN A 249 2.46 16.00 -14.46
CA GLN A 249 2.31 15.79 -15.91
C GLN A 249 2.08 17.10 -16.66
N SER A 250 1.22 17.97 -16.13
CA SER A 250 0.97 19.30 -16.69
C SER A 250 2.21 20.19 -16.59
N ILE A 251 2.94 20.12 -15.49
CA ILE A 251 4.17 20.87 -15.28
C ILE A 251 5.29 20.34 -16.20
N ALA A 252 5.41 19.01 -16.33
CA ALA A 252 6.39 18.38 -17.21
C ALA A 252 6.11 18.72 -18.69
N SER A 253 4.84 18.70 -19.12
CA SER A 253 4.46 19.09 -20.49
C SER A 253 4.75 20.57 -20.74
N LEU A 254 4.45 21.47 -19.80
CA LEU A 254 4.79 22.89 -19.90
C LEU A 254 6.30 23.12 -20.00
N LEU A 255 7.10 22.42 -19.19
CA LEU A 255 8.56 22.51 -19.24
C LEU A 255 9.11 21.98 -20.57
N LEU A 256 8.59 20.86 -21.05
CA LEU A 256 8.99 20.29 -22.36
C LEU A 256 8.63 21.24 -23.50
N THR A 257 7.44 21.85 -23.48
CA THR A 257 7.02 22.84 -24.48
C THR A 257 7.91 24.08 -24.42
N PHE A 258 8.27 24.55 -23.23
CA PHE A 258 9.16 25.69 -23.05
C PHE A 258 10.60 25.40 -23.54
N ILE A 259 11.12 24.20 -23.27
CA ILE A 259 12.44 23.76 -23.73
C ILE A 259 12.45 23.58 -25.26
N SER A 260 11.43 22.88 -25.81
CA SER A 260 11.31 22.71 -27.27
C SER A 260 11.08 24.02 -27.99
N GLY A 261 10.29 24.94 -27.44
CA GLY A 261 10.12 26.28 -27.97
C GLY A 261 11.41 27.12 -28.02
N LYS A 262 12.30 26.95 -27.03
CA LYS A 262 13.62 27.58 -27.05
C LYS A 262 14.57 26.94 -28.09
N ILE A 263 14.49 25.62 -28.27
CA ILE A 263 15.30 24.92 -29.28
C ILE A 263 14.91 25.40 -30.69
N VAL A 264 13.60 25.52 -30.97
CA VAL A 264 13.11 26.05 -32.25
C VAL A 264 13.52 27.50 -32.45
N PHE A 265 13.67 28.31 -31.38
CA PHE A 265 14.13 29.69 -31.48
C PHE A 265 15.65 29.79 -31.82
N PHE A 266 16.44 28.82 -31.41
CA PHE A 266 17.88 28.75 -31.74
C PHE A 266 18.13 28.32 -33.20
N ASP A 267 17.31 27.41 -33.73
CA ASP A 267 17.39 26.97 -35.15
C ASP A 267 16.93 28.08 -36.16
N PHE A 268 16.28 29.11 -35.69
CA PHE A 268 15.86 30.26 -36.51
C PHE A 268 16.90 31.40 -36.56
N ILE A 269 17.98 31.32 -35.75
CA ILE A 269 19.03 32.34 -35.64
C ILE A 269 20.37 31.86 -36.25
N LEU A 270 20.48 30.59 -36.61
CA LEU A 270 21.59 30.01 -37.37
C LEU A 270 21.21 29.78 -38.83
#